data_b31f335b211ceba73f8f216e65228b43
#
_entry.id   b31f335b211ceba73f8f216e65228b43
#
_cell.length_a   1.000
_cell.length_b   1.000
_cell.length_c   1.000
_cell.angle_alpha   90.00
_cell.angle_beta   90.00
_cell.angle_gamma   90.00
#
_symmetry.space_group_name_H-M   'P 1'
#
loop_
_entity.id
_entity.type
_entity.pdbx_description
1 polymer ?
#
loop_
_entity_poly.entity_id
_entity_poly.type
_entity_poly.pdbx_seq_one_letter_code
_entity_poly.pdbx_strand_id
1 'polypeptide(L)'
;MTNDYRSLVLAAGDSYRLVPFDVSFTEALFEAVDESRDDLIRFVSWCHPAYSMEDARRWLQGRERDRFEGWSYDFAITDAQNGELVGGSGINRIQPKNCLGNLYYWTRTSRIKKGAATASASALASFGLSTLRLIRLEIVVAETNFAGRSVAEKIGAALEIRLPNRLILGGEILHAYLYSLLGPRTER
;
A
#
# COMPACT_ATOMS: atom_id res chain seq x y z
N MET A 1 -20.91 11.32 -11.06
CA MET A 1 -20.07 10.68 -12.09
C MET A 1 -19.31 9.57 -11.41
N THR A 2 -19.68 8.33 -11.65
CA THR A 2 -18.93 7.17 -11.17
C THR A 2 -17.65 7.10 -11.99
N ASN A 3 -16.53 7.54 -11.41
CA ASN A 3 -15.24 7.35 -12.04
C ASN A 3 -14.94 5.84 -12.09
N ASP A 4 -14.96 5.28 -13.28
CA ASP A 4 -14.59 3.88 -13.48
C ASP A 4 -13.07 3.74 -13.39
N TYR A 5 -12.58 3.44 -12.18
CA TYR A 5 -11.17 3.17 -11.91
C TYR A 5 -10.76 1.70 -12.16
N ARG A 6 -11.57 0.91 -12.89
CA ARG A 6 -11.32 -0.54 -13.09
C ARG A 6 -10.03 -0.81 -13.87
N SER A 7 -9.71 0.07 -14.83
CA SER A 7 -8.54 -0.05 -15.70
C SER A 7 -7.49 1.03 -15.45
N LEU A 8 -7.55 1.71 -14.30
CA LEU A 8 -6.66 2.82 -14.00
C LEU A 8 -5.24 2.32 -13.71
N VAL A 9 -4.34 2.44 -14.65
CA VAL A 9 -2.91 2.22 -14.46
C VAL A 9 -2.23 3.55 -14.16
N LEU A 10 -1.46 3.61 -13.05
CA LEU A 10 -0.70 4.80 -12.69
C LEU A 10 0.79 4.58 -12.98
N ALA A 11 1.46 5.57 -13.53
CA ALA A 11 2.92 5.56 -13.62
C ALA A 11 3.53 5.81 -12.23
N ALA A 12 4.54 5.03 -11.87
CA ALA A 12 5.32 5.19 -10.65
C ALA A 12 6.79 5.40 -11.02
N GLY A 13 7.13 6.62 -11.43
CA GLY A 13 8.36 6.93 -12.14
C GLY A 13 8.44 6.24 -13.50
N ASP A 14 9.64 6.08 -14.03
CA ASP A 14 9.86 5.45 -15.34
C ASP A 14 9.89 3.93 -15.25
N SER A 15 10.29 3.38 -14.10
CA SER A 15 10.62 1.97 -13.91
C SER A 15 9.44 1.10 -13.45
N TYR A 16 8.34 1.69 -12.96
CA TYR A 16 7.23 0.93 -12.37
C TYR A 16 5.88 1.40 -12.87
N ARG A 17 4.90 0.48 -12.81
CA ARG A 17 3.48 0.77 -13.02
C ARG A 17 2.69 0.26 -11.82
N LEU A 18 1.62 0.95 -11.50
CA LEU A 18 0.63 0.52 -10.52
C LEU A 18 -0.59 0.01 -11.30
N VAL A 19 -0.74 -1.29 -11.32
CA VAL A 19 -1.84 -1.99 -11.99
C VAL A 19 -2.86 -2.39 -10.93
N PRO A 20 -4.15 -2.10 -11.10
CA PRO A 20 -5.15 -2.50 -10.12
C PRO A 20 -5.10 -4.02 -9.86
N PHE A 21 -5.08 -4.43 -8.60
CA PHE A 21 -5.16 -5.84 -8.27
C PHE A 21 -6.50 -6.43 -8.67
N ASP A 22 -6.46 -7.60 -9.29
CA ASP A 22 -7.57 -8.50 -9.58
C ASP A 22 -7.14 -9.97 -9.44
N VAL A 23 -8.04 -10.90 -9.68
CA VAL A 23 -7.80 -12.34 -9.49
C VAL A 23 -6.72 -12.93 -10.41
N SER A 24 -6.37 -12.26 -11.51
CA SER A 24 -5.30 -12.72 -12.41
C SER A 24 -3.92 -12.67 -11.74
N PHE A 25 -3.75 -11.85 -10.71
CA PHE A 25 -2.52 -11.77 -9.92
C PHE A 25 -2.34 -12.89 -8.88
N THR A 26 -3.25 -13.88 -8.79
CA THR A 26 -3.24 -14.86 -7.69
C THR A 26 -1.90 -15.57 -7.55
N GLU A 27 -1.37 -16.12 -8.63
CA GLU A 27 -0.10 -16.85 -8.63
C GLU A 27 1.08 -15.92 -8.34
N ALA A 28 1.19 -14.80 -9.05
CA ALA A 28 2.26 -13.83 -8.87
C ALA A 28 2.27 -13.23 -7.45
N LEU A 29 1.10 -12.96 -6.87
CA LEU A 29 0.98 -12.48 -5.49
C LEU A 29 1.44 -13.54 -4.49
N PHE A 30 0.99 -14.79 -4.65
CA PHE A 30 1.42 -15.88 -3.80
C PHE A 30 2.94 -16.05 -3.83
N GLU A 31 3.54 -16.13 -5.01
CA GLU A 31 5.00 -16.25 -5.18
C GLU A 31 5.77 -15.10 -4.53
N ALA A 32 5.32 -13.86 -4.73
CA ALA A 32 5.96 -12.68 -4.15
C ALA A 32 5.88 -12.66 -2.63
N VAL A 33 4.76 -13.11 -2.05
CA VAL A 33 4.58 -13.23 -0.60
C VAL A 33 5.37 -14.40 -0.04
N ASP A 34 5.39 -15.55 -0.73
CA ASP A 34 6.12 -16.75 -0.29
C ASP A 34 7.63 -16.49 -0.22
N GLU A 35 8.19 -15.86 -1.26
CA GLU A 35 9.58 -15.40 -1.28
C GLU A 35 9.91 -14.45 -0.12
N SER A 36 8.96 -13.63 0.27
CA SER A 36 9.15 -12.51 1.21
C SER A 36 8.57 -12.78 2.60
N ARG A 37 8.14 -14.01 2.86
CA ARG A 37 7.34 -14.39 4.03
C ARG A 37 7.98 -13.96 5.35
N ASP A 38 9.26 -14.26 5.54
CA ASP A 38 9.97 -13.98 6.80
C ASP A 38 10.10 -12.48 7.07
N ASP A 39 10.24 -11.68 6.01
CA ASP A 39 10.29 -10.22 6.13
C ASP A 39 8.90 -9.64 6.36
N LEU A 40 7.89 -10.12 5.63
CA LEU A 40 6.52 -9.60 5.70
C LEU A 40 5.84 -9.90 7.04
N ILE A 41 5.98 -11.09 7.60
CA ILE A 41 5.39 -11.47 8.91
C ILE A 41 5.75 -10.46 10.00
N ARG A 42 6.96 -9.88 9.93
CA ARG A 42 7.44 -8.92 10.92
C ARG A 42 6.74 -7.57 10.88
N PHE A 43 6.13 -7.21 9.74
CA PHE A 43 5.66 -5.84 9.51
C PHE A 43 4.23 -5.72 9.00
N VAL A 44 3.60 -6.82 8.58
CA VAL A 44 2.22 -6.80 8.09
C VAL A 44 1.38 -7.87 8.77
N SER A 45 0.16 -7.51 9.17
CA SER A 45 -0.73 -8.38 9.94
C SER A 45 -1.41 -9.48 9.13
N TRP A 46 -1.44 -9.34 7.80
CA TRP A 46 -2.11 -10.30 6.90
C TRP A 46 -1.21 -11.45 6.46
N CYS A 47 0.12 -11.31 6.59
CA CYS A 47 1.05 -12.40 6.30
C CYS A 47 1.26 -13.27 7.53
N HIS A 48 1.19 -14.59 7.36
CA HIS A 48 1.35 -15.57 8.43
C HIS A 48 2.10 -16.82 7.91
N PRO A 49 2.62 -17.68 8.81
CA PRO A 49 3.46 -18.82 8.40
C PRO A 49 2.80 -19.78 7.41
N ALA A 50 1.46 -19.94 7.48
CA ALA A 50 0.68 -20.80 6.60
C ALA A 50 0.02 -20.05 5.43
N TYR A 51 0.51 -18.86 5.03
CA TYR A 51 -0.04 -18.11 3.89
C TYR A 51 -0.02 -18.97 2.63
N SER A 52 -1.13 -19.03 1.95
CA SER A 52 -1.39 -19.96 0.85
C SER A 52 -1.89 -19.24 -0.41
N MET A 53 -1.89 -19.97 -1.54
CA MET A 53 -2.51 -19.51 -2.79
C MET A 53 -3.99 -19.13 -2.61
N GLU A 54 -4.70 -19.85 -1.74
CA GLU A 54 -6.12 -19.55 -1.44
C GLU A 54 -6.29 -18.26 -0.67
N ASP A 55 -5.34 -17.89 0.21
CA ASP A 55 -5.37 -16.61 0.90
C ASP A 55 -5.15 -15.46 -0.08
N ALA A 56 -4.20 -15.61 -1.02
CA ALA A 56 -3.99 -14.66 -2.10
C ALA A 56 -5.25 -14.49 -2.96
N ARG A 57 -5.86 -15.58 -3.41
CA ARG A 57 -7.10 -15.58 -4.21
C ARG A 57 -8.24 -14.90 -3.48
N ARG A 58 -8.49 -15.27 -2.23
CA ARG A 58 -9.57 -14.73 -1.41
C ARG A 58 -9.42 -13.22 -1.20
N TRP A 59 -8.21 -12.75 -0.96
CA TRP A 59 -7.95 -11.33 -0.84
C TRP A 59 -8.23 -10.59 -2.16
N LEU A 60 -7.77 -11.12 -3.30
CA LEU A 60 -7.96 -10.51 -4.62
C LEU A 60 -9.42 -10.44 -5.08
N GLN A 61 -10.25 -11.43 -4.74
CA GLN A 61 -11.67 -11.48 -5.11
C GLN A 61 -12.49 -10.26 -4.66
N GLY A 62 -12.09 -9.59 -3.58
CA GLY A 62 -12.76 -8.39 -3.07
C GLY A 62 -12.29 -7.08 -3.70
N ARG A 63 -11.15 -7.06 -4.40
CA ARG A 63 -10.46 -5.79 -4.76
C ARG A 63 -11.21 -4.96 -5.77
N GLU A 64 -11.85 -5.58 -6.74
CA GLU A 64 -12.65 -4.86 -7.73
C GLU A 64 -13.87 -4.17 -7.09
N ARG A 65 -14.58 -4.90 -6.22
CA ARG A 65 -15.73 -4.34 -5.49
C ARG A 65 -15.30 -3.21 -4.56
N ASP A 66 -14.26 -3.42 -3.75
CA ASP A 66 -13.80 -2.42 -2.79
C ASP A 66 -13.37 -1.13 -3.49
N ARG A 67 -12.75 -1.25 -4.68
CA ARG A 67 -12.40 -0.11 -5.54
C ARG A 67 -13.64 0.58 -6.12
N PHE A 68 -14.62 -0.19 -6.59
CA PHE A 68 -15.87 0.35 -7.13
C PHE A 68 -16.67 1.12 -6.07
N GLU A 69 -16.71 0.59 -4.85
CA GLU A 69 -17.39 1.23 -3.71
C GLU A 69 -16.56 2.34 -3.05
N GLY A 70 -15.30 2.51 -3.47
CA GLY A 70 -14.42 3.54 -2.92
C GLY A 70 -13.87 3.25 -1.52
N TRP A 71 -13.87 2.00 -1.09
CA TRP A 71 -13.38 1.58 0.23
C TRP A 71 -11.86 1.42 0.25
N SER A 72 -11.30 0.95 -0.86
CA SER A 72 -9.86 0.85 -1.05
C SER A 72 -9.47 0.91 -2.53
N TYR A 73 -8.22 1.31 -2.76
CA TYR A 73 -7.57 1.32 -4.07
C TYR A 73 -6.24 0.59 -3.92
N ASP A 74 -6.23 -0.70 -4.25
CA ASP A 74 -5.11 -1.60 -4.08
C ASP A 74 -4.49 -1.92 -5.44
N PHE A 75 -3.16 -1.75 -5.55
CA PHE A 75 -2.42 -1.90 -6.80
C PHE A 75 -1.24 -2.86 -6.65
N ALA A 76 -1.04 -3.67 -7.67
CA ALA A 76 0.21 -4.36 -7.93
C ALA A 76 1.27 -3.35 -8.38
N ILE A 77 2.43 -3.36 -7.75
CA ILE A 77 3.60 -2.67 -8.27
C ILE A 77 4.24 -3.61 -9.28
N THR A 78 4.25 -3.25 -10.55
CA THR A 78 4.86 -4.05 -11.60
C THR A 78 6.07 -3.35 -12.21
N ASP A 79 7.07 -4.12 -12.62
CA ASP A 79 8.20 -3.64 -13.40
C ASP A 79 7.70 -3.18 -14.78
N ALA A 80 8.06 -1.96 -15.20
CA ALA A 80 7.55 -1.37 -16.43
C ALA A 80 8.07 -2.03 -17.71
N GLN A 81 9.17 -2.79 -17.62
CA GLN A 81 9.81 -3.42 -18.78
C GLN A 81 9.23 -4.81 -19.05
N ASN A 82 8.99 -5.61 -18.01
CA ASN A 82 8.61 -7.02 -18.16
C ASN A 82 7.27 -7.40 -17.51
N GLY A 83 6.63 -6.46 -16.79
CA GLY A 83 5.35 -6.70 -16.12
C GLY A 83 5.44 -7.55 -14.84
N GLU A 84 6.64 -7.92 -14.39
CA GLU A 84 6.83 -8.74 -13.19
C GLU A 84 6.28 -8.04 -11.94
N LEU A 85 5.58 -8.78 -11.07
CA LEU A 85 5.11 -8.26 -9.79
C LEU A 85 6.29 -8.02 -8.84
N VAL A 86 6.45 -6.77 -8.43
CA VAL A 86 7.52 -6.30 -7.54
C VAL A 86 7.03 -6.14 -6.09
N GLY A 87 5.72 -5.98 -5.89
CA GLY A 87 5.12 -5.75 -4.58
C GLY A 87 3.70 -5.25 -4.67
N GLY A 88 3.20 -4.68 -3.60
CA GLY A 88 1.87 -4.09 -3.55
C GLY A 88 1.86 -2.75 -2.82
N SER A 89 0.97 -1.88 -3.22
CA SER A 89 0.75 -0.58 -2.59
C SER A 89 -0.71 -0.16 -2.76
N GLY A 90 -1.22 0.67 -1.86
CA GLY A 90 -2.62 1.08 -1.96
C GLY A 90 -3.03 2.13 -0.95
N ILE A 91 -4.25 2.61 -1.12
CA ILE A 91 -4.95 3.46 -0.16
C ILE A 91 -6.15 2.68 0.34
N ASN A 92 -6.18 2.38 1.64
CA ASN A 92 -7.28 1.65 2.26
C ASN A 92 -7.83 2.41 3.48
N ARG A 93 -8.81 1.80 4.17
CA ARG A 93 -9.46 2.42 5.34
C ARG A 93 -9.94 3.83 5.04
N ILE A 94 -10.44 4.05 3.85
CA ILE A 94 -10.93 5.34 3.41
C ILE A 94 -12.15 5.72 4.23
N GLN A 95 -12.13 6.92 4.78
CA GLN A 95 -13.22 7.51 5.55
C GLN A 95 -13.82 8.68 4.74
N PRO A 96 -14.89 8.45 3.97
CA PRO A 96 -15.44 9.48 3.08
C PRO A 96 -15.87 10.76 3.79
N LYS A 97 -16.43 10.64 5.00
CA LYS A 97 -16.86 11.81 5.79
C LYS A 97 -15.70 12.71 6.21
N ASN A 98 -14.55 12.11 6.52
CA ASN A 98 -13.36 12.82 6.98
C ASN A 98 -12.35 13.05 5.84
N CYS A 99 -12.62 12.54 4.63
CA CYS A 99 -11.75 12.60 3.46
C CYS A 99 -10.30 12.19 3.78
N LEU A 100 -10.14 11.11 4.54
CA LEU A 100 -8.82 10.55 4.87
C LEU A 100 -8.73 9.08 4.47
N GLY A 101 -7.50 8.61 4.26
CA GLY A 101 -7.19 7.21 3.96
C GLY A 101 -5.84 6.81 4.53
N ASN A 102 -5.58 5.50 4.57
CA ASN A 102 -4.30 4.96 4.97
C ASN A 102 -3.53 4.49 3.73
N LEU A 103 -2.35 5.03 3.51
CA LEU A 103 -1.41 4.64 2.45
C LEU A 103 -0.51 3.54 2.96
N TYR A 104 -0.41 2.44 2.22
CA TYR A 104 0.48 1.33 2.53
C TYR A 104 1.31 0.91 1.32
N TYR A 105 2.43 0.24 1.56
CA TYR A 105 3.34 -0.30 0.55
C TYR A 105 4.15 -1.46 1.12
N TRP A 106 4.49 -2.40 0.24
CA TRP A 106 5.46 -3.48 0.49
C TRP A 106 6.11 -3.90 -0.83
N THR A 107 7.30 -4.48 -0.75
CA THR A 107 8.02 -5.00 -1.92
C THR A 107 8.55 -6.39 -1.61
N ARG A 108 8.61 -7.25 -2.63
CA ARG A 108 9.22 -8.58 -2.49
C ARG A 108 10.71 -8.46 -2.19
N THR A 109 11.26 -9.43 -1.46
CA THR A 109 12.62 -9.39 -0.91
C THR A 109 13.69 -9.24 -2.00
N SER A 110 13.56 -9.90 -3.14
CA SER A 110 14.50 -9.77 -4.28
C SER A 110 14.49 -8.40 -4.96
N ARG A 111 13.50 -7.56 -4.67
CA ARG A 111 13.31 -6.25 -5.30
C ARG A 111 13.43 -5.06 -4.33
N ILE A 112 13.87 -5.30 -3.08
CA ILE A 112 14.10 -4.23 -2.10
C ILE A 112 15.25 -3.30 -2.54
N LYS A 113 15.27 -2.07 -2.03
CA LYS A 113 16.29 -1.03 -2.30
C LYS A 113 16.40 -0.60 -3.77
N LYS A 114 15.45 -0.97 -4.64
CA LYS A 114 15.38 -0.53 -6.04
C LYS A 114 14.42 0.65 -6.28
N GLY A 115 13.89 1.27 -5.22
CA GLY A 115 13.05 2.46 -5.30
C GLY A 115 11.55 2.20 -5.51
N ALA A 116 11.11 0.95 -5.72
CA ALA A 116 9.73 0.60 -6.05
C ALA A 116 8.72 1.11 -5.00
N ALA A 117 8.98 0.89 -3.70
CA ALA A 117 8.10 1.38 -2.63
C ALA A 117 7.99 2.90 -2.61
N THR A 118 9.10 3.63 -2.79
CA THR A 118 9.08 5.09 -2.80
C THR A 118 8.34 5.64 -4.02
N ALA A 119 8.61 5.09 -5.21
CA ALA A 119 7.95 5.51 -6.44
C ALA A 119 6.44 5.25 -6.39
N SER A 120 6.02 4.06 -5.92
CA SER A 120 4.61 3.70 -5.80
C SER A 120 3.88 4.54 -4.75
N ALA A 121 4.48 4.73 -3.58
CA ALA A 121 3.90 5.55 -2.52
C ALA A 121 3.74 7.02 -2.95
N SER A 122 4.70 7.58 -3.68
CA SER A 122 4.61 8.94 -4.23
C SER A 122 3.48 9.07 -5.26
N ALA A 123 3.37 8.11 -6.19
CA ALA A 123 2.29 8.10 -7.19
C ALA A 123 0.91 7.98 -6.53
N LEU A 124 0.77 7.11 -5.52
CA LEU A 124 -0.48 6.95 -4.77
C LEU A 124 -0.80 8.15 -3.89
N ALA A 125 0.19 8.82 -3.31
CA ALA A 125 -0.03 10.05 -2.58
C ALA A 125 -0.63 11.13 -3.50
N SER A 126 -0.08 11.30 -4.69
CA SER A 126 -0.63 12.20 -5.71
C SER A 126 -2.06 11.80 -6.11
N PHE A 127 -2.30 10.52 -6.41
CA PHE A 127 -3.62 9.99 -6.75
C PHE A 127 -4.64 10.23 -5.63
N GLY A 128 -4.29 9.90 -4.39
CA GLY A 128 -5.17 10.07 -3.23
C GLY A 128 -5.55 11.52 -2.96
N LEU A 129 -4.57 12.42 -2.98
CA LEU A 129 -4.79 13.82 -2.65
C LEU A 129 -5.41 14.60 -3.81
N SER A 130 -5.01 14.33 -5.07
CA SER A 130 -5.45 15.10 -6.22
C SER A 130 -6.71 14.51 -6.89
N THR A 131 -6.75 13.18 -7.09
CA THR A 131 -7.84 12.50 -7.83
C THR A 131 -8.98 12.08 -6.91
N LEU A 132 -8.66 11.40 -5.80
CA LEU A 132 -9.66 11.00 -4.81
C LEU A 132 -10.10 12.15 -3.90
N ARG A 133 -9.39 13.29 -3.97
CA ARG A 133 -9.66 14.47 -3.15
C ARG A 133 -9.65 14.21 -1.64
N LEU A 134 -8.81 13.29 -1.22
CA LEU A 134 -8.53 13.11 0.20
C LEU A 134 -7.75 14.31 0.72
N ILE A 135 -8.08 14.78 1.90
CA ILE A 135 -7.35 15.90 2.53
C ILE A 135 -6.21 15.42 3.39
N ARG A 136 -6.16 14.09 3.65
CA ARG A 136 -5.14 13.49 4.50
C ARG A 136 -4.89 12.03 4.10
N LEU A 137 -3.63 11.66 3.99
CA LEU A 137 -3.17 10.28 3.92
C LEU A 137 -2.32 9.98 5.15
N GLU A 138 -2.65 8.90 5.84
CA GLU A 138 -1.91 8.40 7.00
C GLU A 138 -1.03 7.23 6.59
N ILE A 139 0.15 7.11 7.20
CA ILE A 139 1.05 5.97 7.05
C ILE A 139 1.42 5.53 8.47
N VAL A 140 0.95 4.35 8.87
CA VAL A 140 1.28 3.79 10.19
C VAL A 140 2.36 2.72 9.99
N VAL A 141 3.53 2.95 10.56
CA VAL A 141 4.70 2.08 10.40
C VAL A 141 5.20 1.61 11.75
N ALA A 142 5.47 0.32 11.90
CA ALA A 142 6.10 -0.22 13.11
C ALA A 142 7.41 0.51 13.40
N GLU A 143 7.68 0.81 14.68
CA GLU A 143 8.87 1.55 15.11
C GLU A 143 10.17 0.90 14.62
N THR A 144 10.20 -0.44 14.56
CA THR A 144 11.34 -1.24 14.11
C THR A 144 11.45 -1.38 12.59
N ASN A 145 10.45 -0.93 11.82
CA ASN A 145 10.47 -0.98 10.36
C ASN A 145 11.17 0.25 9.78
N PHE A 146 12.50 0.32 9.91
CA PHE A 146 13.30 1.45 9.43
C PHE A 146 13.16 1.67 7.91
N ALA A 147 13.03 0.59 7.13
CA ALA A 147 12.84 0.69 5.68
C ALA A 147 11.51 1.36 5.33
N GLY A 148 10.41 0.94 5.97
CA GLY A 148 9.09 1.55 5.79
C GLY A 148 9.08 3.01 6.20
N ARG A 149 9.70 3.36 7.33
CA ARG A 149 9.84 4.76 7.80
C ARG A 149 10.60 5.62 6.79
N SER A 150 11.73 5.11 6.27
CA SER A 150 12.52 5.81 5.25
C SER A 150 11.71 6.10 3.97
N VAL A 151 10.79 5.21 3.58
CA VAL A 151 9.89 5.47 2.43
C VAL A 151 8.94 6.62 2.77
N ALA A 152 8.28 6.61 3.94
CA ALA A 152 7.39 7.69 4.36
C ALA A 152 8.09 9.06 4.35
N GLU A 153 9.30 9.12 4.90
CA GLU A 153 10.11 10.33 4.93
C GLU A 153 10.51 10.81 3.53
N LYS A 154 10.93 9.90 2.64
CA LYS A 154 11.33 10.22 1.26
C LYS A 154 10.20 10.78 0.39
N ILE A 155 8.96 10.39 0.64
CA ILE A 155 7.80 10.96 -0.07
C ILE A 155 7.28 12.25 0.55
N GLY A 156 7.97 12.78 1.59
CA GLY A 156 7.63 14.03 2.24
C GLY A 156 6.54 13.92 3.30
N ALA A 157 6.23 12.72 3.79
CA ALA A 157 5.28 12.57 4.88
C ALA A 157 5.88 13.09 6.20
N ALA A 158 5.11 13.92 6.91
CA ALA A 158 5.50 14.45 8.20
C ALA A 158 5.30 13.41 9.30
N LEU A 159 6.32 13.19 10.14
CA LEU A 159 6.16 12.42 11.36
C LEU A 159 5.35 13.23 12.37
N GLU A 160 4.18 12.72 12.77
CA GLU A 160 3.32 13.41 13.73
C GLU A 160 3.51 12.93 15.16
N ILE A 161 3.49 11.60 15.36
CA ILE A 161 3.51 11.06 16.72
C ILE A 161 3.98 9.61 16.75
N ARG A 162 4.58 9.22 17.88
CA ARG A 162 4.79 7.82 18.26
C ARG A 162 3.54 7.29 18.96
N LEU A 163 3.04 6.16 18.52
CA LEU A 163 1.85 5.49 19.03
C LEU A 163 2.26 4.24 19.83
N PRO A 164 2.23 4.27 21.16
CA PRO A 164 2.53 3.08 21.98
C PRO A 164 1.52 1.97 21.73
N ASN A 165 2.01 0.70 21.68
CA ASN A 165 1.21 -0.51 21.60
C ASN A 165 0.16 -0.47 20.44
N ARG A 166 0.56 0.06 19.29
CA ARG A 166 -0.36 0.38 18.20
C ARG A 166 -0.60 -0.81 17.26
N LEU A 167 0.34 -1.73 17.18
CA LEU A 167 0.30 -2.88 16.27
C LEU A 167 0.49 -4.18 17.05
N ILE A 168 -0.15 -5.24 16.55
CA ILE A 168 0.14 -6.61 16.96
C ILE A 168 0.58 -7.34 15.69
N LEU A 169 1.84 -7.72 15.60
CA LEU A 169 2.45 -8.36 14.45
C LEU A 169 3.23 -9.59 14.92
N GLY A 170 3.01 -10.75 14.29
CA GLY A 170 3.65 -12.00 14.71
C GLY A 170 3.38 -12.40 16.16
N GLY A 171 2.29 -11.89 16.76
CA GLY A 171 1.98 -12.11 18.18
C GLY A 171 2.64 -11.12 19.15
N GLU A 172 3.49 -10.21 18.65
CA GLU A 172 4.16 -9.19 19.46
C GLU A 172 3.42 -7.86 19.44
N ILE A 173 3.37 -7.19 20.60
CA ILE A 173 2.83 -5.83 20.70
C ILE A 173 3.94 -4.84 20.36
N LEU A 174 3.74 -4.06 19.30
CA LEU A 174 4.72 -3.11 18.79
C LEU A 174 4.21 -1.68 18.87
N HIS A 175 5.15 -0.77 19.13
CA HIS A 175 4.92 0.65 18.93
C HIS A 175 4.97 0.97 17.43
N ALA A 176 4.33 2.06 17.04
CA ALA A 176 4.36 2.54 15.67
C ALA A 176 4.57 4.05 15.61
N TYR A 177 4.98 4.54 14.46
CA TYR A 177 4.96 5.94 14.11
C TYR A 177 3.81 6.22 13.14
N LEU A 178 3.14 7.33 13.35
CA LEU A 178 2.17 7.90 12.42
C LEU A 178 2.85 9.01 11.62
N TYR A 179 2.86 8.83 10.32
CA TYR A 179 3.23 9.86 9.34
C TYR A 179 1.99 10.32 8.59
N SER A 180 2.00 11.55 8.09
CA SER A 180 0.90 12.06 7.27
C SER A 180 1.38 12.88 6.07
N LEU A 181 0.56 12.83 5.02
CA LEU A 181 0.59 13.73 3.88
C LEU A 181 -0.73 14.50 3.84
N LEU A 182 -0.64 15.80 3.71
CA LEU A 182 -1.82 16.68 3.67
C LEU A 182 -2.08 17.17 2.26
N GLY A 183 -3.33 17.08 1.85
CA GLY A 183 -3.83 17.71 0.63
C GLY A 183 -4.08 19.20 0.80
N PRO A 184 -4.37 19.91 -0.29
CA PRO A 184 -4.75 21.32 -0.22
C PRO A 184 -6.00 21.48 0.66
N ARG A 185 -6.01 22.53 1.49
CA ARG A 185 -7.22 22.94 2.20
C ARG A 185 -8.23 23.40 1.16
N THR A 186 -9.22 22.60 0.86
CA THR A 186 -10.40 23.04 0.14
C THR A 186 -11.37 23.67 1.15
N GLU A 187 -11.59 24.96 1.03
CA GLU A 187 -12.78 25.58 1.64
C GLU A 187 -14.00 24.89 1.04
N ARG A 188 -14.84 24.28 1.88
CA ARG A 188 -16.10 23.62 1.51
C ARG A 188 -17.25 24.56 1.77
#